data_ccbcb4d6d31db511db124d25d0b6a9bf
#
_entry.id   ccbcb4d6d31db511db124d25d0b6a9bf
#
_cell.length_a   1.000
_cell.length_b   1.000
_cell.length_c   1.000
_cell.angle_alpha   90.00
_cell.angle_beta   90.00
_cell.angle_gamma   90.00
#
_symmetry.space_group_name_H-M   'P 1'
#
loop_
_entity.id
_entity.type
_entity.pdbx_description
1 polymer ?
#
loop_
_entity_poly.entity_id
_entity_poly.type
_entity_poly.pdbx_seq_one_letter_code
_entity_poly.pdbx_strand_id
1 'polypeptide(L)'
;DRELLKAGQRVKAKHVRELVKAGVQSLRVPGEYLVGKILARDLRDPQTGESLAQANDELTPDKLEKIQAAGIAEFQTLYVNDVNRGPYLANTLRADPTRSQWEAQVEIYRMMRPGEPPTKDAAQRLLHDLFYSAERYDLSDVGRMKFDSRVAHRRTPTPGVPAKEHAPGVLSMEDILAVLKVLIDIRNGNGTVDDIDHLGNRRVRCVGEMTENVFRIGL
;
A
#
# COMPACT_ATOMS: atom_id res chain seq x y z
N ASP A 1 -31.56 4.28 30.64
CA ASP A 1 -31.23 4.63 29.24
C ASP A 1 -30.71 6.05 29.20
N ARG A 2 -29.41 6.20 29.00
CA ARG A 2 -28.78 7.54 28.86
C ARG A 2 -28.56 7.80 27.39
N GLU A 3 -29.27 8.77 26.84
CA GLU A 3 -29.07 9.21 25.45
C GLU A 3 -27.67 9.83 25.33
N LEU A 4 -26.76 9.16 24.62
CA LEU A 4 -25.37 9.61 24.41
C LEU A 4 -25.24 10.54 23.18
N LEU A 5 -26.11 10.34 22.18
CA LEU A 5 -26.13 11.09 20.92
C LEU A 5 -27.56 11.10 20.34
N LYS A 6 -27.99 12.25 19.81
CA LYS A 6 -29.24 12.38 19.06
C LYS A 6 -29.04 12.00 17.59
N ALA A 7 -30.08 11.42 16.98
CA ALA A 7 -30.08 11.15 15.55
C ALA A 7 -29.82 12.43 14.76
N GLY A 8 -28.97 12.36 13.72
CA GLY A 8 -28.58 13.53 12.91
C GLY A 8 -27.50 14.43 13.52
N GLN A 9 -27.07 14.17 14.75
CA GLN A 9 -26.00 14.96 15.37
C GLN A 9 -24.62 14.51 14.88
N ARG A 10 -23.76 15.49 14.53
CA ARG A 10 -22.37 15.21 14.13
C ARG A 10 -21.56 14.62 15.29
N VAL A 11 -20.99 13.42 15.09
CA VAL A 11 -20.13 12.77 16.07
C VAL A 11 -18.81 13.53 16.21
N LYS A 12 -18.46 13.95 17.44
CA LYS A 12 -17.21 14.61 17.79
C LYS A 12 -16.32 13.65 18.59
N ALA A 13 -15.02 13.93 18.70
CA ALA A 13 -14.08 13.10 19.48
C ALA A 13 -14.52 12.88 20.95
N LYS A 14 -15.21 13.84 21.55
CA LYS A 14 -15.78 13.70 22.89
C LYS A 14 -16.84 12.59 22.93
N HIS A 15 -17.74 12.57 21.95
CA HIS A 15 -18.81 11.56 21.86
C HIS A 15 -18.23 10.16 21.62
N VAL A 16 -17.16 10.03 20.82
CA VAL A 16 -16.47 8.75 20.63
C VAL A 16 -15.92 8.22 21.96
N ARG A 17 -15.28 9.07 22.77
CA ARG A 17 -14.77 8.69 24.11
C ARG A 17 -15.89 8.26 25.06
N GLU A 18 -17.04 8.91 25.01
CA GLU A 18 -18.20 8.56 25.81
C GLU A 18 -18.82 7.23 25.37
N LEU A 19 -18.94 6.99 24.06
CA LEU A 19 -19.42 5.72 23.50
C LEU A 19 -18.49 4.57 23.87
N VAL A 20 -17.17 4.74 23.76
CA VAL A 20 -16.20 3.72 24.16
C VAL A 20 -16.28 3.43 25.67
N LYS A 21 -16.40 4.46 26.52
CA LYS A 21 -16.61 4.28 27.97
C LYS A 21 -17.92 3.58 28.30
N ALA A 22 -18.94 3.76 27.49
CA ALA A 22 -20.24 3.10 27.64
C ALA A 22 -20.25 1.66 27.08
N GLY A 23 -19.10 1.16 26.53
CA GLY A 23 -19.01 -0.19 25.99
C GLY A 23 -19.72 -0.40 24.66
N VAL A 24 -20.06 0.66 23.94
CA VAL A 24 -20.72 0.58 22.64
C VAL A 24 -19.68 0.15 21.58
N GLN A 25 -19.83 -1.05 21.05
CA GLN A 25 -18.92 -1.61 20.03
C GLN A 25 -19.44 -1.45 18.60
N SER A 26 -20.75 -1.26 18.42
CA SER A 26 -21.36 -1.13 17.09
C SER A 26 -22.41 -0.03 17.08
N LEU A 27 -22.60 0.58 15.92
CA LEU A 27 -23.61 1.57 15.66
C LEU A 27 -24.46 1.12 14.47
N ARG A 28 -25.79 1.28 14.57
CA ARG A 28 -26.68 1.11 13.42
C ARG A 28 -26.58 2.33 12.53
N VAL A 29 -26.33 2.12 11.24
CA VAL A 29 -26.27 3.17 10.23
C VAL A 29 -27.27 2.90 9.11
N PRO A 30 -27.82 3.92 8.44
CA PRO A 30 -28.64 3.75 7.24
C PRO A 30 -27.81 3.06 6.14
N GLY A 31 -28.48 2.29 5.24
CA GLY A 31 -27.82 1.64 4.12
C GLY A 31 -27.10 2.63 3.19
N GLU A 32 -27.62 3.85 3.07
CA GLU A 32 -27.00 4.95 2.32
C GLU A 32 -25.57 5.30 2.80
N TYR A 33 -25.28 5.06 4.08
CA TYR A 33 -23.93 5.26 4.63
C TYR A 33 -22.89 4.33 4.02
N LEU A 34 -23.32 3.17 3.52
CA LEU A 34 -22.44 2.19 2.89
C LEU A 34 -22.16 2.50 1.42
N VAL A 35 -23.00 3.32 0.78
CA VAL A 35 -22.79 3.74 -0.62
C VAL A 35 -21.51 4.56 -0.71
N GLY A 36 -20.68 4.25 -1.71
CA GLY A 36 -19.35 4.87 -1.89
C GLY A 36 -18.24 4.30 -0.99
N LYS A 37 -18.53 3.36 -0.08
CA LYS A 37 -17.48 2.64 0.65
C LYS A 37 -16.80 1.62 -0.25
N ILE A 38 -15.55 1.35 0.04
CA ILE A 38 -14.70 0.44 -0.73
C ILE A 38 -14.62 -0.90 0.00
N LEU A 39 -14.86 -1.99 -0.70
CA LEU A 39 -14.75 -3.34 -0.15
C LEU A 39 -13.31 -3.70 0.16
N ALA A 40 -13.08 -4.29 1.34
CA ALA A 40 -11.77 -4.75 1.75
C ALA A 40 -11.43 -6.17 1.26
N ARG A 41 -12.44 -6.98 0.94
CA ARG A 41 -12.30 -8.39 0.50
C ARG A 41 -13.34 -8.72 -0.56
N ASP A 42 -13.06 -9.78 -1.34
CA ASP A 42 -14.02 -10.35 -2.26
C ASP A 42 -15.26 -10.85 -1.51
N LEU A 43 -16.42 -10.60 -2.08
CA LEU A 43 -17.70 -11.13 -1.61
C LEU A 43 -18.22 -12.15 -2.61
N ARG A 44 -18.50 -13.34 -2.11
CA ARG A 44 -19.10 -14.42 -2.88
C ARG A 44 -20.41 -14.84 -2.26
N ASP A 45 -21.36 -15.21 -3.09
CA ASP A 45 -22.61 -15.78 -2.65
C ASP A 45 -22.32 -17.11 -1.91
N PRO A 46 -22.74 -17.26 -0.65
CA PRO A 46 -22.51 -18.47 0.12
C PRO A 46 -23.25 -19.70 -0.43
N GLN A 47 -24.28 -19.52 -1.24
CA GLN A 47 -25.09 -20.62 -1.80
C GLN A 47 -24.59 -21.02 -3.19
N THR A 48 -24.31 -20.06 -4.06
CA THR A 48 -23.94 -20.31 -5.47
C THR A 48 -22.44 -20.28 -5.71
N GLY A 49 -21.65 -19.65 -4.81
CA GLY A 49 -20.23 -19.41 -4.99
C GLY A 49 -19.89 -18.32 -6.02
N GLU A 50 -20.91 -17.69 -6.60
CA GLU A 50 -20.74 -16.63 -7.58
C GLU A 50 -20.13 -15.39 -6.94
N SER A 51 -19.25 -14.69 -7.68
CA SER A 51 -18.63 -13.44 -7.22
C SER A 51 -19.64 -12.30 -7.32
N LEU A 52 -20.06 -11.76 -6.19
CA LEU A 52 -20.98 -10.62 -6.11
C LEU A 52 -20.24 -9.28 -6.23
N ALA A 53 -19.08 -9.18 -5.62
CA ALA A 53 -18.21 -8.01 -5.70
C ALA A 53 -16.76 -8.40 -5.35
N GLN A 54 -15.80 -7.67 -5.90
CA GLN A 54 -14.38 -7.92 -5.68
C GLN A 54 -13.80 -6.95 -4.64
N ALA A 55 -12.66 -7.33 -4.04
CA ALA A 55 -11.88 -6.41 -3.23
C ALA A 55 -11.54 -5.15 -4.04
N ASN A 56 -11.55 -4.00 -3.36
CA ASN A 56 -11.36 -2.68 -3.98
C ASN A 56 -12.53 -2.15 -4.84
N ASP A 57 -13.63 -2.88 -4.92
CA ASP A 57 -14.85 -2.36 -5.54
C ASP A 57 -15.52 -1.30 -4.66
N GLU A 58 -16.07 -0.28 -5.31
CA GLU A 58 -16.93 0.69 -4.64
C GLU A 58 -18.35 0.14 -4.53
N LEU A 59 -18.94 0.30 -3.35
CA LEU A 59 -20.31 -0.12 -3.07
C LEU A 59 -21.29 0.84 -3.73
N THR A 60 -21.95 0.38 -4.78
CA THR A 60 -23.09 1.06 -5.40
C THR A 60 -24.40 0.55 -4.78
N PRO A 61 -25.52 1.28 -4.91
CA PRO A 61 -26.83 0.81 -4.48
C PRO A 61 -27.17 -0.59 -5.01
N ASP A 62 -26.94 -0.82 -6.31
CA ASP A 62 -27.20 -2.11 -6.97
C ASP A 62 -26.38 -3.27 -6.38
N LYS A 63 -25.09 -3.01 -6.02
CA LYS A 63 -24.26 -4.01 -5.35
C LYS A 63 -24.76 -4.31 -3.94
N LEU A 64 -25.21 -3.28 -3.21
CA LEU A 64 -25.78 -3.46 -1.87
C LEU A 64 -27.03 -4.30 -1.90
N GLU A 65 -27.93 -4.09 -2.86
CA GLU A 65 -29.12 -4.90 -3.04
C GLU A 65 -28.79 -6.38 -3.32
N LYS A 66 -27.80 -6.62 -4.20
CA LYS A 66 -27.31 -7.99 -4.48
C LYS A 66 -26.71 -8.67 -3.25
N ILE A 67 -25.90 -7.94 -2.47
CA ILE A 67 -25.30 -8.44 -1.23
C ILE A 67 -26.39 -8.79 -0.20
N GLN A 68 -27.41 -7.95 -0.06
CA GLN A 68 -28.54 -8.20 0.83
C GLN A 68 -29.39 -9.39 0.36
N ALA A 69 -29.66 -9.48 -0.95
CA ALA A 69 -30.43 -10.60 -1.53
C ALA A 69 -29.71 -11.95 -1.34
N ALA A 70 -28.37 -11.97 -1.38
CA ALA A 70 -27.57 -13.16 -1.09
C ALA A 70 -27.48 -13.50 0.41
N GLY A 71 -28.11 -12.71 1.29
CA GLY A 71 -28.15 -12.98 2.73
C GLY A 71 -26.83 -12.74 3.46
N ILE A 72 -25.90 -12.00 2.87
CA ILE A 72 -24.62 -11.67 3.51
C ILE A 72 -24.87 -10.62 4.60
N ALA A 73 -24.71 -11.02 5.86
CA ALA A 73 -24.95 -10.17 7.01
C ALA A 73 -23.75 -9.30 7.39
N GLU A 74 -22.55 -9.75 7.10
CA GLU A 74 -21.30 -9.07 7.49
C GLU A 74 -20.29 -9.02 6.35
N PHE A 75 -19.70 -7.86 6.15
CA PHE A 75 -18.57 -7.67 5.23
C PHE A 75 -17.67 -6.54 5.72
N GLN A 76 -16.45 -6.49 5.20
CA GLN A 76 -15.45 -5.51 5.60
C GLN A 76 -15.28 -4.43 4.53
N THR A 77 -15.24 -3.19 4.97
CA THR A 77 -14.92 -2.04 4.12
C THR A 77 -13.60 -1.38 4.54
N LEU A 78 -12.92 -0.74 3.61
CA LEU A 78 -11.76 0.07 3.93
C LEU A 78 -12.20 1.33 4.69
N TYR A 79 -11.45 1.67 5.74
CA TYR A 79 -11.66 2.92 6.46
C TYR A 79 -10.96 4.07 5.72
N VAL A 80 -11.68 4.67 4.80
CA VAL A 80 -11.24 5.84 4.02
C VAL A 80 -12.19 7.01 4.24
N ASN A 81 -11.66 8.22 4.20
CA ASN A 81 -12.44 9.46 4.32
C ASN A 81 -11.73 10.59 3.55
N ASP A 82 -12.43 11.70 3.33
CA ASP A 82 -11.93 12.83 2.56
C ASP A 82 -11.12 13.83 3.42
N VAL A 83 -10.92 13.56 4.71
CA VAL A 83 -10.27 14.48 5.64
C VAL A 83 -8.79 14.15 5.82
N ASN A 84 -8.46 12.91 6.20
CA ASN A 84 -7.11 12.52 6.57
C ASN A 84 -6.75 11.07 6.21
N ARG A 85 -7.59 10.34 5.50
CA ARG A 85 -7.36 8.97 5.06
C ARG A 85 -7.93 8.75 3.65
N GLY A 86 -7.30 9.37 2.66
CA GLY A 86 -7.72 9.25 1.28
C GLY A 86 -7.58 7.83 0.71
N PRO A 87 -8.37 7.45 -0.30
CA PRO A 87 -8.36 6.14 -0.93
C PRO A 87 -7.22 5.99 -1.97
N TYR A 88 -6.02 6.50 -1.68
CA TYR A 88 -4.94 6.62 -2.68
C TYR A 88 -4.54 5.29 -3.27
N LEU A 89 -4.29 4.28 -2.41
CA LEU A 89 -3.89 2.96 -2.89
C LEU A 89 -5.02 2.26 -3.66
N ALA A 90 -6.26 2.40 -3.19
CA ALA A 90 -7.44 1.88 -3.87
C ALA A 90 -7.59 2.47 -5.28
N ASN A 91 -7.37 3.79 -5.43
CA ASN A 91 -7.42 4.47 -6.70
C ASN A 91 -6.27 4.05 -7.63
N THR A 92 -5.05 3.88 -7.09
CA THR A 92 -3.90 3.38 -7.84
C THR A 92 -4.18 1.98 -8.39
N LEU A 93 -4.70 1.06 -7.57
CA LEU A 93 -5.05 -0.29 -7.99
C LEU A 93 -6.18 -0.33 -9.03
N ARG A 94 -7.12 0.62 -8.98
CA ARG A 94 -8.16 0.74 -10.03
C ARG A 94 -7.63 1.27 -11.36
N ALA A 95 -6.65 2.16 -11.31
CA ALA A 95 -6.01 2.70 -12.49
C ALA A 95 -5.02 1.73 -13.14
N ASP A 96 -4.55 0.72 -12.40
CA ASP A 96 -3.62 -0.30 -12.89
C ASP A 96 -4.35 -1.24 -13.87
N PRO A 97 -3.90 -1.32 -15.14
CA PRO A 97 -4.50 -2.20 -16.13
C PRO A 97 -4.16 -3.68 -15.90
N THR A 98 -3.12 -3.97 -15.13
CA THR A 98 -2.64 -5.35 -14.90
C THR A 98 -3.54 -6.09 -13.92
N ARG A 99 -3.80 -7.38 -14.19
CA ARG A 99 -4.66 -8.23 -13.38
C ARG A 99 -3.94 -9.41 -12.73
N SER A 100 -2.69 -9.63 -13.12
CA SER A 100 -1.86 -10.71 -12.61
C SER A 100 -0.44 -10.25 -12.37
N GLN A 101 0.27 -10.96 -11.49
CA GLN A 101 1.70 -10.71 -11.24
C GLN A 101 2.52 -10.80 -12.53
N TRP A 102 2.17 -11.73 -13.40
CA TRP A 102 2.86 -11.89 -14.68
C TRP A 102 2.68 -10.67 -15.60
N GLU A 103 1.46 -10.18 -15.74
CA GLU A 103 1.18 -8.97 -16.52
C GLU A 103 1.96 -7.76 -15.99
N ALA A 104 1.98 -7.58 -14.66
CA ALA A 104 2.75 -6.51 -14.03
C ALA A 104 4.25 -6.62 -14.33
N GLN A 105 4.82 -7.82 -14.26
CA GLN A 105 6.23 -8.06 -14.58
C GLN A 105 6.53 -7.77 -16.06
N VAL A 106 5.63 -8.13 -16.96
CA VAL A 106 5.74 -7.82 -18.40
C VAL A 106 5.73 -6.32 -18.65
N GLU A 107 4.82 -5.59 -18.01
CA GLU A 107 4.76 -4.12 -18.16
C GLU A 107 6.01 -3.46 -17.62
N ILE A 108 6.51 -3.87 -16.45
CA ILE A 108 7.79 -3.37 -15.90
C ILE A 108 8.94 -3.67 -16.88
N TYR A 109 8.98 -4.88 -17.44
CA TYR A 109 10.02 -5.25 -18.41
C TYR A 109 9.98 -4.37 -19.67
N ARG A 110 8.79 -4.13 -20.23
CA ARG A 110 8.62 -3.27 -21.41
C ARG A 110 9.04 -1.83 -21.15
N MET A 111 8.75 -1.31 -19.96
CA MET A 111 9.18 0.04 -19.57
C MET A 111 10.69 0.15 -19.44
N MET A 112 11.35 -0.87 -18.90
CA MET A 112 12.81 -0.87 -18.68
C MET A 112 13.62 -1.22 -19.93
N ARG A 113 13.06 -2.05 -20.82
CA ARG A 113 13.68 -2.53 -22.06
C ARG A 113 12.72 -2.40 -23.24
N PRO A 114 12.50 -1.18 -23.72
CA PRO A 114 11.62 -0.96 -24.86
C PRO A 114 12.18 -1.64 -26.11
N GLY A 115 11.28 -2.35 -26.83
CA GLY A 115 11.64 -3.05 -28.08
C GLY A 115 12.08 -4.51 -27.92
N GLU A 116 12.34 -4.98 -26.71
CA GLU A 116 12.63 -6.40 -26.47
C GLU A 116 11.35 -7.18 -26.13
N PRO A 117 11.12 -8.35 -26.75
CA PRO A 117 9.99 -9.20 -26.39
C PRO A 117 10.17 -9.79 -24.99
N PRO A 118 9.21 -9.59 -24.07
CA PRO A 118 9.31 -10.12 -22.72
C PRO A 118 9.12 -11.66 -22.70
N THR A 119 10.10 -12.36 -22.18
CA THR A 119 9.95 -13.76 -21.80
C THR A 119 9.72 -13.85 -20.28
N LYS A 120 9.07 -14.92 -19.82
CA LYS A 120 8.76 -15.09 -18.40
C LYS A 120 10.01 -15.02 -17.52
N ASP A 121 11.03 -15.74 -17.89
CA ASP A 121 12.28 -15.81 -17.12
C ASP A 121 13.04 -14.46 -17.15
N ALA A 122 13.05 -13.77 -18.31
CA ALA A 122 13.70 -12.48 -18.43
C ALA A 122 13.01 -11.39 -17.59
N ALA A 123 11.67 -11.37 -17.61
CA ALA A 123 10.92 -10.39 -16.83
C ALA A 123 11.06 -10.63 -15.32
N GLN A 124 11.02 -11.88 -14.85
CA GLN A 124 11.24 -12.22 -13.46
C GLN A 124 12.66 -11.90 -12.99
N ARG A 125 13.67 -12.26 -13.78
CA ARG A 125 15.07 -11.92 -13.48
C ARG A 125 15.29 -10.42 -13.42
N LEU A 126 14.77 -9.67 -14.39
CA LEU A 126 14.91 -8.21 -14.40
C LEU A 126 14.37 -7.59 -13.09
N LEU A 127 13.16 -7.96 -12.69
CA LEU A 127 12.55 -7.45 -11.47
C LEU A 127 13.35 -7.83 -10.22
N HIS A 128 13.82 -9.08 -10.16
CA HIS A 128 14.66 -9.56 -9.05
C HIS A 128 15.98 -8.78 -8.98
N ASP A 129 16.65 -8.62 -10.12
CA ASP A 129 17.95 -7.97 -10.20
C ASP A 129 17.90 -6.47 -9.90
N LEU A 130 16.74 -5.83 -10.13
CA LEU A 130 16.57 -4.41 -9.85
C LEU A 130 16.68 -4.08 -8.35
N PHE A 131 16.22 -4.97 -7.45
CA PHE A 131 16.06 -4.62 -6.03
C PHE A 131 16.51 -5.70 -5.05
N TYR A 132 16.51 -6.97 -5.46
CA TYR A 132 16.62 -8.11 -4.54
C TYR A 132 17.92 -8.91 -4.73
N SER A 133 18.72 -8.63 -5.76
CA SER A 133 19.99 -9.30 -6.02
C SER A 133 21.15 -8.55 -5.38
N ALA A 134 21.87 -9.19 -4.47
CA ALA A 134 23.07 -8.61 -3.85
C ALA A 134 24.23 -8.37 -4.85
N GLU A 135 24.20 -9.04 -6.01
CA GLU A 135 25.20 -8.84 -7.09
C GLU A 135 24.92 -7.57 -7.92
N ARG A 136 23.65 -7.14 -7.97
CA ARG A 136 23.19 -6.07 -8.86
C ARG A 136 22.74 -4.82 -8.13
N TYR A 137 22.35 -4.95 -6.88
CA TYR A 137 21.81 -3.86 -6.07
C TYR A 137 22.49 -3.83 -4.71
N ASP A 138 23.00 -2.67 -4.33
CA ASP A 138 23.56 -2.41 -3.01
C ASP A 138 23.19 -1.02 -2.53
N LEU A 139 22.41 -0.97 -1.47
CA LEU A 139 22.01 0.27 -0.80
C LEU A 139 23.16 0.87 0.01
N SER A 140 24.22 0.11 0.29
CA SER A 140 25.30 0.39 1.23
C SER A 140 24.83 0.56 2.69
N ASP A 141 25.77 0.48 3.64
CA ASP A 141 25.43 0.62 5.07
C ASP A 141 24.86 2.01 5.40
N VAL A 142 25.44 3.05 4.79
CA VAL A 142 24.98 4.44 4.97
C VAL A 142 23.58 4.63 4.36
N GLY A 143 23.36 4.11 3.16
CA GLY A 143 22.06 4.12 2.52
C GLY A 143 21.02 3.38 3.35
N ARG A 144 21.37 2.19 3.87
CA ARG A 144 20.51 1.40 4.76
C ARG A 144 20.16 2.14 6.05
N MET A 145 21.15 2.75 6.70
CA MET A 145 20.92 3.57 7.90
C MET A 145 19.95 4.74 7.61
N LYS A 146 20.16 5.46 6.53
CA LYS A 146 19.28 6.56 6.10
C LYS A 146 17.87 6.10 5.78
N PHE A 147 17.75 5.02 5.04
CA PHE A 147 16.48 4.40 4.72
C PHE A 147 15.74 3.98 5.99
N ASP A 148 16.41 3.26 6.89
CA ASP A 148 15.81 2.77 8.13
C ASP A 148 15.37 3.91 9.05
N SER A 149 16.12 5.01 9.12
CA SER A 149 15.73 6.18 9.89
C SER A 149 14.37 6.76 9.46
N ARG A 150 14.00 6.57 8.18
CA ARG A 150 12.74 7.06 7.62
C ARG A 150 11.60 6.05 7.70
N VAL A 151 11.87 4.77 7.48
CA VAL A 151 10.82 3.78 7.25
C VAL A 151 10.73 2.68 8.32
N ALA A 152 11.75 2.48 9.17
CA ALA A 152 11.78 1.38 10.13
C ALA A 152 10.57 1.34 11.07
N HIS A 153 10.08 2.51 11.51
CA HIS A 153 8.90 2.64 12.36
C HIS A 153 7.58 2.21 11.67
N ARG A 154 7.60 2.03 10.35
CA ARG A 154 6.45 1.59 9.54
C ARG A 154 6.55 0.14 9.08
N ARG A 155 7.67 -0.53 9.37
CA ARG A 155 7.78 -1.97 9.13
C ARG A 155 6.86 -2.71 10.10
N THR A 156 5.88 -3.37 9.56
CA THR A 156 5.04 -4.31 10.31
C THR A 156 5.15 -5.66 9.63
N PRO A 157 5.33 -6.74 10.36
CA PRO A 157 5.29 -8.08 9.78
C PRO A 157 4.00 -8.23 8.97
N THR A 158 4.13 -8.53 7.70
CA THR A 158 2.97 -8.77 6.83
C THR A 158 2.58 -10.23 6.99
N PRO A 159 1.33 -10.54 7.40
CA PRO A 159 0.89 -11.93 7.50
C PRO A 159 1.09 -12.65 6.18
N GLY A 160 1.77 -13.81 6.23
CA GLY A 160 2.04 -14.63 5.04
C GLY A 160 3.33 -14.29 4.28
N VAL A 161 4.05 -13.23 4.66
CA VAL A 161 5.39 -12.95 4.13
C VAL A 161 6.41 -13.45 5.15
N PRO A 162 7.23 -14.47 4.83
CA PRO A 162 8.25 -14.93 5.75
C PRO A 162 9.26 -13.80 5.99
N ALA A 163 9.59 -13.55 7.25
CA ALA A 163 10.71 -12.70 7.60
C ALA A 163 11.99 -13.36 7.08
N LYS A 164 12.42 -12.97 5.88
CA LYS A 164 13.72 -13.40 5.36
C LYS A 164 14.79 -12.53 5.99
N GLU A 165 15.85 -13.16 6.47
CA GLU A 165 17.11 -12.47 6.71
C GLU A 165 17.61 -11.95 5.35
N HIS A 166 17.33 -10.70 5.06
CA HIS A 166 17.83 -10.05 3.86
C HIS A 166 19.25 -9.57 4.12
N ALA A 167 20.10 -9.74 3.13
CA ALA A 167 21.38 -9.04 3.14
C ALA A 167 21.12 -7.54 3.32
N PRO A 168 21.84 -6.85 4.22
CA PRO A 168 21.54 -5.45 4.58
C PRO A 168 21.54 -4.48 3.40
N GLY A 169 22.25 -4.81 2.32
CA GLY A 169 22.35 -3.98 1.11
C GLY A 169 21.17 -4.11 0.14
N VAL A 170 20.31 -5.11 0.24
CA VAL A 170 19.18 -5.32 -0.69
C VAL A 170 17.85 -4.91 -0.07
N LEU A 171 16.86 -4.61 -0.91
CA LEU A 171 15.51 -4.30 -0.47
C LEU A 171 14.71 -5.57 -0.21
N SER A 172 13.70 -5.43 0.64
CA SER A 172 12.70 -6.47 0.91
C SER A 172 11.30 -6.00 0.50
N MET A 173 10.36 -6.93 0.38
CA MET A 173 8.96 -6.58 0.19
C MET A 173 8.42 -5.71 1.34
N GLU A 174 8.86 -5.97 2.57
CA GLU A 174 8.50 -5.17 3.74
C GLU A 174 9.00 -3.74 3.64
N ASP A 175 10.19 -3.54 3.08
CA ASP A 175 10.74 -2.20 2.83
C ASP A 175 9.86 -1.43 1.85
N ILE A 176 9.44 -2.06 0.75
CA ILE A 176 8.55 -1.45 -0.24
C ILE A 176 7.21 -1.08 0.39
N LEU A 177 6.62 -1.97 1.17
CA LEU A 177 5.37 -1.70 1.88
C LEU A 177 5.52 -0.58 2.92
N ALA A 178 6.66 -0.50 3.61
CA ALA A 178 6.95 0.58 4.55
C ALA A 178 7.07 1.92 3.84
N VAL A 179 7.73 1.97 2.68
CA VAL A 179 7.80 3.19 1.84
C VAL A 179 6.40 3.63 1.42
N LEU A 180 5.57 2.71 0.92
CA LEU A 180 4.18 3.04 0.54
C LEU A 180 3.38 3.61 1.71
N LYS A 181 3.53 3.06 2.92
CA LYS A 181 2.90 3.60 4.13
C LYS A 181 3.36 5.03 4.43
N VAL A 182 4.67 5.29 4.36
CA VAL A 182 5.22 6.64 4.56
C VAL A 182 4.69 7.62 3.53
N LEU A 183 4.64 7.23 2.24
CA LEU A 183 4.10 8.08 1.18
C LEU A 183 2.62 8.42 1.41
N ILE A 184 1.82 7.45 1.85
CA ILE A 184 0.41 7.66 2.20
C ILE A 184 0.29 8.60 3.41
N ASP A 185 1.13 8.45 4.43
CA ASP A 185 1.14 9.34 5.60
C ASP A 185 1.47 10.78 5.19
N ILE A 186 2.48 10.97 4.35
CA ILE A 186 2.82 12.30 3.81
C ILE A 186 1.63 12.90 3.05
N ARG A 187 0.99 12.09 2.21
CA ARG A 187 -0.19 12.52 1.45
C ARG A 187 -1.38 12.90 2.34
N ASN A 188 -1.53 12.24 3.47
CA ASN A 188 -2.54 12.54 4.50
C ASN A 188 -2.15 13.71 5.41
N GLY A 189 -1.00 14.36 5.21
CA GLY A 189 -0.52 15.46 6.04
C GLY A 189 0.14 15.04 7.35
N ASN A 190 0.44 13.76 7.53
CA ASN A 190 1.04 13.19 8.75
C ASN A 190 2.55 13.00 8.63
N GLY A 191 3.20 13.62 7.67
CA GLY A 191 4.64 13.51 7.44
C GLY A 191 5.21 14.74 6.75
N THR A 192 6.53 14.78 6.66
CA THR A 192 7.26 15.87 5.98
C THR A 192 8.04 15.32 4.79
N VAL A 193 8.06 16.10 3.72
CA VAL A 193 8.90 15.81 2.54
C VAL A 193 10.35 16.20 2.87
N ASP A 194 11.30 15.38 2.41
CA ASP A 194 12.71 15.68 2.56
C ASP A 194 13.14 16.81 1.63
N ASP A 195 14.03 17.67 2.15
CA ASP A 195 14.74 18.64 1.32
C ASP A 195 15.87 17.92 0.56
N ILE A 196 15.73 17.81 -0.76
CA ILE A 196 16.70 17.16 -1.66
C ILE A 196 18.03 17.90 -1.66
N ASP A 197 18.02 19.22 -1.53
CA ASP A 197 19.20 20.06 -1.62
C ASP A 197 19.96 20.20 -0.30
N HIS A 198 19.36 19.74 0.79
CA HIS A 198 20.04 19.75 2.09
C HIS A 198 21.27 18.84 2.08
N LEU A 199 22.43 19.37 2.49
CA LEU A 199 23.71 18.65 2.46
C LEU A 199 23.71 17.34 3.27
N GLY A 200 22.86 17.21 4.28
CA GLY A 200 22.63 15.96 5.01
C GLY A 200 21.97 14.86 4.18
N ASN A 201 21.29 15.19 3.08
CA ASN A 201 20.61 14.26 2.17
C ASN A 201 21.39 14.04 0.87
N ARG A 202 22.47 14.77 0.65
CA ARG A 202 23.33 14.64 -0.53
C ARG A 202 24.63 13.97 -0.15
N ARG A 203 25.07 13.01 -0.98
CA ARG A 203 26.37 12.37 -0.85
C ARG A 203 27.39 13.09 -1.74
N VAL A 204 28.53 13.43 -1.16
CA VAL A 204 29.67 13.95 -1.91
C VAL A 204 30.53 12.77 -2.38
N ARG A 205 30.80 12.69 -3.68
CA ARG A 205 31.73 11.71 -4.25
C ARG A 205 33.14 12.32 -4.27
N CYS A 206 34.10 11.57 -3.73
CA CYS A 206 35.50 11.96 -3.86
C CYS A 206 36.11 11.48 -5.17
N VAL A 207 37.30 12.07 -5.48
CA VAL A 207 38.02 11.76 -6.72
C VAL A 207 38.32 10.28 -6.90
N GLY A 208 38.64 9.56 -5.81
CA GLY A 208 38.90 8.11 -5.85
C GLY A 208 37.72 7.32 -6.34
N GLU A 209 36.52 7.60 -5.83
CA GLU A 209 35.31 6.92 -6.26
C GLU A 209 34.92 7.22 -7.70
N MET A 210 35.11 8.49 -8.13
CA MET A 210 34.85 8.85 -9.53
C MET A 210 35.80 8.14 -10.48
N THR A 211 37.10 8.07 -10.11
CA THR A 211 38.11 7.38 -10.89
C THR A 211 37.87 5.88 -10.97
N GLU A 212 37.51 5.25 -9.86
CA GLU A 212 37.14 3.84 -9.83
C GLU A 212 35.98 3.54 -10.78
N ASN A 213 34.90 4.35 -10.75
CA ASN A 213 33.76 4.17 -11.62
C ASN A 213 34.14 4.25 -13.11
N VAL A 214 34.95 5.23 -13.49
CA VAL A 214 35.44 5.38 -14.88
C VAL A 214 36.30 4.19 -15.28
N PHE A 215 37.18 3.75 -14.40
CA PHE A 215 38.03 2.58 -14.65
C PHE A 215 37.23 1.29 -14.83
N ARG A 216 36.20 1.08 -13.98
CA ARG A 216 35.32 -0.09 -14.06
C ARG A 216 34.48 -0.13 -15.35
N ILE A 217 34.13 1.02 -15.92
CA ILE A 217 33.44 1.10 -17.21
C ILE A 217 34.38 0.82 -18.38
N GLY A 218 35.67 1.16 -18.23
CA GLY A 218 36.69 0.99 -19.30
C GLY A 218 37.32 -0.42 -19.35
N LEU A 219 37.08 -1.26 -18.37
CA LEU A 219 37.50 -2.67 -18.33
C LEU A 219 36.37 -3.59 -18.82
#